data_d52345bbaaddd2cb1512967223318066
#
_entry.id   d52345bbaaddd2cb1512967223318066
#
_cell.length_a   1.000
_cell.length_b   1.000
_cell.length_c   1.000
_cell.angle_alpha   90.00
_cell.angle_beta   90.00
_cell.angle_gamma   90.00
#
_symmetry.space_group_name_H-M   'P 1'
#
loop_
_entity.id
_entity.type
_entity.pdbx_description
1 polymer ?
#
loop_
_entity_poly.entity_id
_entity_poly.type
_entity_poly.pdbx_seq_one_letter_code
_entity_poly.pdbx_strand_id
1 'polypeptide(L)'
;MRLALLYHQFITRGGLEGYLMEFAGHLKSAGHELVLVTSRINDAMRDLADEVRIIPPAFTSRGTLAKFAARSAEIVPGLRVDAVLGFGRTWRQDLHRAGGGCHWHYSRMLPWWKRLRPKNQLELALERRLYTGGGTRHFVVNSAKVKLELAGAYQVPPERVSVIHTAVDSQKWQPAATPEIRQALRRQLGIPEGVPALLFASLDHRRKGLGTLLPALAQTPEARLWVAGQSLDAWQPLIQKLGLTDRVTGLGRADLLPWYQAADWFVHPTHYDACANTVLQSMACALPGLISAADGAVEFLREGGNGTILQHPGDVEELATKLRWALGLSGAERRSLGLAARETVLPLTWPAHLAGWEAAWGQSQ
;
A
#
# COMPACT_ATOMS: atom_id res chain seq x y z
N MET A 1 -14.85 17.84 -15.90
CA MET A 1 -14.36 18.75 -14.84
C MET A 1 -12.86 18.98 -15.04
N ARG A 2 -12.37 20.13 -14.59
CA ARG A 2 -10.95 20.42 -14.52
C ARG A 2 -10.45 20.23 -13.10
N LEU A 3 -9.57 19.25 -12.87
CA LEU A 3 -9.14 18.79 -11.55
C LEU A 3 -7.66 19.10 -11.31
N ALA A 4 -7.30 19.66 -10.15
CA ALA A 4 -5.90 19.80 -9.76
C ALA A 4 -5.48 18.65 -8.84
N LEU A 5 -4.40 17.95 -9.19
CA LEU A 5 -3.77 16.92 -8.35
C LEU A 5 -2.49 17.48 -7.73
N LEU A 6 -2.45 17.53 -6.39
CA LEU A 6 -1.32 18.05 -5.61
C LEU A 6 -0.51 16.92 -5.00
N TYR A 7 0.68 16.68 -5.51
CA TYR A 7 1.64 15.75 -4.91
C TYR A 7 3.07 16.16 -5.26
N HIS A 8 3.97 16.14 -4.28
CA HIS A 8 5.33 16.68 -4.43
C HIS A 8 6.21 15.90 -5.44
N GLN A 9 5.83 14.67 -5.82
CA GLN A 9 6.57 13.88 -6.81
C GLN A 9 5.68 12.87 -7.55
N PHE A 10 5.47 13.06 -8.82
CA PHE A 10 4.84 12.10 -9.73
C PHE A 10 5.92 11.31 -10.47
N ILE A 11 6.60 10.40 -9.75
CA ILE A 11 7.65 9.53 -10.28
C ILE A 11 7.42 8.12 -9.74
N THR A 12 7.53 7.09 -10.58
CA THR A 12 7.24 5.71 -10.19
C THR A 12 8.27 5.17 -9.19
N ARG A 13 7.90 5.13 -7.90
CA ARG A 13 8.75 4.61 -6.82
C ARG A 13 8.07 3.60 -5.90
N GLY A 14 6.77 3.71 -5.68
CA GLY A 14 6.06 2.90 -4.71
C GLY A 14 4.57 2.78 -4.98
N GLY A 15 3.83 2.28 -4.00
CA GLY A 15 2.40 2.00 -4.13
C GLY A 15 1.52 3.24 -4.34
N LEU A 16 1.88 4.39 -3.74
CA LEU A 16 1.12 5.63 -3.93
C LEU A 16 1.33 6.20 -5.33
N GLU A 17 2.56 6.20 -5.82
CA GLU A 17 2.87 6.71 -7.15
C GLU A 17 2.25 5.84 -8.26
N GLY A 18 2.25 4.51 -8.07
CA GLY A 18 1.53 3.59 -8.96
C GLY A 18 0.02 3.86 -8.97
N TYR A 19 -0.57 4.02 -7.80
CA TYR A 19 -1.97 4.40 -7.67
C TYR A 19 -2.28 5.74 -8.37
N LEU A 20 -1.44 6.75 -8.19
CA LEU A 20 -1.66 8.07 -8.80
C LEU A 20 -1.62 8.03 -10.32
N MET A 21 -0.77 7.19 -10.90
CA MET A 21 -0.70 6.97 -12.34
C MET A 21 -2.00 6.35 -12.88
N GLU A 22 -2.47 5.28 -12.23
CA GLU A 22 -3.72 4.61 -12.61
C GLU A 22 -4.92 5.55 -12.40
N PHE A 23 -4.99 6.24 -11.27
CA PHE A 23 -6.06 7.20 -10.95
C PHE A 23 -6.14 8.33 -11.97
N ALA A 24 -5.00 8.95 -12.33
CA ALA A 24 -4.96 9.99 -13.36
C ALA A 24 -5.41 9.45 -14.72
N GLY A 25 -4.97 8.26 -15.12
CA GLY A 25 -5.40 7.60 -16.35
C GLY A 25 -6.91 7.39 -16.41
N HIS A 26 -7.51 6.91 -15.33
CA HIS A 26 -8.96 6.72 -15.23
C HIS A 26 -9.73 8.04 -15.23
N LEU A 27 -9.24 9.09 -14.56
CA LEU A 27 -9.82 10.43 -14.64
C LEU A 27 -9.80 10.98 -16.07
N LYS A 28 -8.69 10.82 -16.80
CA LYS A 28 -8.59 11.21 -18.21
C LYS A 28 -9.59 10.43 -19.08
N SER A 29 -9.70 9.12 -18.87
CA SER A 29 -10.64 8.28 -19.61
C SER A 29 -12.11 8.65 -19.31
N ALA A 30 -12.39 9.19 -18.14
CA ALA A 30 -13.69 9.75 -17.76
C ALA A 30 -13.94 11.19 -18.31
N GLY A 31 -13.02 11.74 -19.09
CA GLY A 31 -13.16 13.05 -19.74
C GLY A 31 -12.81 14.26 -18.85
N HIS A 32 -12.05 14.06 -17.77
CA HIS A 32 -11.57 15.17 -16.93
C HIS A 32 -10.29 15.79 -17.50
N GLU A 33 -10.13 17.10 -17.32
CA GLU A 33 -8.87 17.82 -17.52
C GLU A 33 -8.04 17.77 -16.23
N LEU A 34 -6.73 17.53 -16.35
CA LEU A 34 -5.82 17.37 -15.21
C LEU A 34 -4.75 18.48 -15.16
N VAL A 35 -4.74 19.20 -14.05
CA VAL A 35 -3.69 20.14 -13.68
C VAL A 35 -2.82 19.50 -12.61
N LEU A 36 -1.56 19.21 -12.90
CA LEU A 36 -0.65 18.61 -11.92
C LEU A 36 0.22 19.68 -11.25
N VAL A 37 0.15 19.76 -9.92
CA VAL A 37 1.03 20.61 -9.11
C VAL A 37 2.05 19.73 -8.42
N THR A 38 3.33 19.89 -8.76
CA THR A 38 4.38 18.96 -8.32
C THR A 38 5.76 19.61 -8.27
N SER A 39 6.73 18.94 -7.62
CA SER A 39 8.15 19.30 -7.70
C SER A 39 8.94 18.40 -8.65
N ARG A 40 8.46 17.19 -8.92
CA ARG A 40 9.09 16.22 -9.83
C ARG A 40 8.03 15.40 -10.54
N ILE A 41 8.23 15.20 -11.84
CA ILE A 41 7.31 14.44 -12.69
C ILE A 41 8.10 13.58 -13.68
N ASN A 42 7.63 12.38 -14.00
CA ASN A 42 8.12 11.57 -15.11
C ASN A 42 7.29 11.83 -16.38
N ASP A 43 7.78 11.36 -17.52
CA ASP A 43 7.16 11.60 -18.83
C ASP A 43 5.77 10.98 -18.89
N ALA A 44 5.60 9.72 -18.45
CA ALA A 44 4.32 9.03 -18.47
C ALA A 44 3.20 9.75 -17.70
N MET A 45 3.53 10.39 -16.58
CA MET A 45 2.54 11.18 -15.82
C MET A 45 2.34 12.56 -16.46
N ARG A 46 3.37 13.11 -17.11
CA ARG A 46 3.28 14.36 -17.85
C ARG A 46 2.33 14.24 -19.05
N ASP A 47 2.36 13.11 -19.75
CA ASP A 47 1.52 12.82 -20.92
C ASP A 47 0.03 12.73 -20.58
N LEU A 48 -0.31 12.43 -19.31
CA LEU A 48 -1.70 12.46 -18.83
C LEU A 48 -2.20 13.87 -18.46
N ALA A 49 -1.30 14.85 -18.28
CA ALA A 49 -1.64 16.17 -17.79
C ALA A 49 -1.98 17.13 -18.94
N ASP A 50 -3.04 17.92 -18.77
CA ASP A 50 -3.33 19.07 -19.65
C ASP A 50 -2.50 20.29 -19.25
N GLU A 51 -2.13 20.40 -17.97
CA GLU A 51 -1.27 21.45 -17.45
C GLU A 51 -0.38 20.94 -16.31
N VAL A 52 0.88 21.42 -16.27
CA VAL A 52 1.81 21.07 -15.19
C VAL A 52 2.37 22.35 -14.55
N ARG A 53 2.19 22.48 -13.24
CA ARG A 53 2.75 23.55 -12.41
C ARG A 53 3.90 23.00 -11.57
N ILE A 54 5.12 23.42 -11.90
CA ILE A 54 6.32 22.97 -11.18
C ILE A 54 6.64 23.93 -10.03
N ILE A 55 6.69 23.38 -8.82
CA ILE A 55 7.26 24.02 -7.64
C ILE A 55 8.70 23.51 -7.50
N PRO A 56 9.74 24.31 -7.81
CA PRO A 56 11.11 23.84 -7.81
C PRO A 56 11.49 23.20 -6.47
N PRO A 57 12.13 22.01 -6.46
CA PRO A 57 12.55 21.36 -5.24
C PRO A 57 13.58 22.22 -4.47
N ALA A 58 13.77 21.94 -3.19
CA ALA A 58 14.87 22.46 -2.39
C ALA A 58 16.05 21.47 -2.40
N PHE A 59 17.21 21.90 -1.88
CA PHE A 59 18.42 21.05 -1.80
C PHE A 59 18.23 19.75 -1.01
N THR A 60 17.34 19.75 -0.02
CA THR A 60 17.06 18.57 0.80
C THR A 60 15.64 18.06 0.60
N SER A 61 15.42 16.78 0.82
CA SER A 61 14.07 16.18 0.75
C SER A 61 13.10 16.81 1.76
N ARG A 62 13.59 17.17 2.96
CA ARG A 62 12.80 17.92 3.96
C ARG A 62 12.41 19.30 3.46
N GLY A 63 13.40 20.04 2.95
CA GLY A 63 13.17 21.37 2.39
C GLY A 63 12.20 21.32 1.22
N THR A 64 12.30 20.32 0.36
CA THR A 64 11.36 20.10 -0.75
C THR A 64 9.94 19.87 -0.25
N LEU A 65 9.75 19.03 0.76
CA LEU A 65 8.42 18.75 1.33
C LEU A 65 7.81 20.02 1.97
N ALA A 66 8.58 20.72 2.79
CA ALA A 66 8.11 21.96 3.44
C ALA A 66 7.80 23.06 2.42
N LYS A 67 8.70 23.27 1.44
CA LYS A 67 8.51 24.26 0.38
C LYS A 67 7.31 23.93 -0.50
N PHE A 68 7.14 22.64 -0.87
CA PHE A 68 6.00 22.20 -1.67
C PHE A 68 4.69 22.46 -0.93
N ALA A 69 4.60 22.07 0.34
CA ALA A 69 3.40 22.25 1.15
C ALA A 69 3.03 23.75 1.29
N ALA A 70 4.00 24.65 1.51
CA ALA A 70 3.75 26.07 1.61
C ALA A 70 3.34 26.68 0.26
N ARG A 71 4.13 26.43 -0.79
CA ARG A 71 3.92 27.05 -2.10
C ARG A 71 2.66 26.52 -2.79
N SER A 72 2.30 25.23 -2.61
CA SER A 72 1.03 24.71 -3.14
C SER A 72 -0.17 25.45 -2.52
N ALA A 73 -0.14 25.74 -1.22
CA ALA A 73 -1.21 26.50 -0.57
C ALA A 73 -1.35 27.95 -1.07
N GLU A 74 -0.26 28.57 -1.54
CA GLU A 74 -0.27 29.91 -2.17
C GLU A 74 -0.81 29.85 -3.61
N ILE A 75 -0.49 28.79 -4.36
CA ILE A 75 -0.87 28.64 -5.77
C ILE A 75 -2.35 28.25 -5.92
N VAL A 76 -2.87 27.38 -5.04
CA VAL A 76 -4.22 26.81 -5.12
C VAL A 76 -5.32 27.86 -5.38
N PRO A 77 -5.36 29.04 -4.71
CA PRO A 77 -6.43 30.02 -4.96
C PRO A 77 -6.44 30.62 -6.36
N GLY A 78 -5.32 30.56 -7.05
CA GLY A 78 -5.18 31.08 -8.43
C GLY A 78 -5.39 30.02 -9.50
N LEU A 79 -5.62 28.75 -9.13
CA LEU A 79 -5.93 27.69 -10.09
C LEU A 79 -7.38 27.82 -10.57
N ARG A 80 -7.57 27.84 -11.88
CA ARG A 80 -8.90 27.79 -12.49
C ARG A 80 -9.31 26.33 -12.66
N VAL A 81 -9.77 25.71 -11.58
CA VAL A 81 -10.14 24.29 -11.51
C VAL A 81 -11.43 24.12 -10.71
N ASP A 82 -12.16 23.06 -11.00
CA ASP A 82 -13.42 22.73 -10.31
C ASP A 82 -13.15 22.10 -8.94
N ALA A 83 -12.05 21.33 -8.81
CA ALA A 83 -11.67 20.70 -7.56
C ALA A 83 -10.15 20.55 -7.42
N VAL A 84 -9.68 20.58 -6.18
CA VAL A 84 -8.28 20.38 -5.79
C VAL A 84 -8.16 19.12 -4.93
N LEU A 85 -7.42 18.13 -5.40
CA LEU A 85 -7.19 16.84 -4.77
C LEU A 85 -5.76 16.74 -4.24
N GLY A 86 -5.57 16.65 -2.92
CA GLY A 86 -4.26 16.50 -2.28
C GLY A 86 -3.91 15.06 -1.97
N PHE A 87 -2.66 14.66 -2.21
CA PHE A 87 -2.15 13.29 -1.95
C PHE A 87 -0.91 13.26 -1.05
N GLY A 88 -0.48 14.40 -0.56
CA GLY A 88 0.70 14.54 0.26
C GLY A 88 0.45 15.34 1.54
N ARG A 89 1.48 16.00 2.05
CA ARG A 89 1.40 16.85 3.25
C ARG A 89 1.06 18.31 2.89
N THR A 90 -0.01 18.50 2.11
CA THR A 90 -0.57 19.81 1.73
C THR A 90 -1.76 20.13 2.62
N TRP A 91 -2.12 21.40 2.79
CA TRP A 91 -3.19 21.81 3.72
C TRP A 91 -4.24 22.77 3.13
N ARG A 92 -4.23 22.97 1.82
CA ARG A 92 -5.24 23.77 1.12
C ARG A 92 -5.69 23.02 -0.13
N GLN A 93 -6.80 22.33 0.00
CA GLN A 93 -7.42 21.52 -1.03
C GLN A 93 -8.88 21.23 -0.66
N ASP A 94 -9.68 20.80 -1.62
CA ASP A 94 -11.06 20.40 -1.37
C ASP A 94 -11.08 18.99 -0.75
N LEU A 95 -10.44 18.04 -1.41
CA LEU A 95 -10.34 16.66 -0.95
C LEU A 95 -8.87 16.28 -0.68
N HIS A 96 -8.63 15.54 0.39
CA HIS A 96 -7.31 14.99 0.69
C HIS A 96 -7.37 13.49 0.85
N ARG A 97 -6.52 12.75 0.10
CA ARG A 97 -6.36 11.31 0.27
C ARG A 97 -5.24 10.96 1.24
N ALA A 98 -5.60 10.41 2.39
CA ALA A 98 -4.67 9.90 3.39
C ALA A 98 -4.22 8.45 3.08
N GLY A 99 -3.79 8.19 1.83
CA GLY A 99 -3.44 6.84 1.37
C GLY A 99 -2.22 6.22 2.03
N GLY A 100 -1.37 7.02 2.67
CA GLY A 100 -0.22 6.54 3.47
C GLY A 100 -0.53 6.31 4.95
N GLY A 101 -1.79 6.50 5.36
CA GLY A 101 -2.23 6.39 6.75
C GLY A 101 -1.90 7.61 7.61
N CYS A 102 -1.98 7.43 8.92
CA CYS A 102 -1.73 8.43 9.92
C CYS A 102 -0.27 8.36 10.40
N HIS A 103 0.54 9.36 10.05
CA HIS A 103 1.96 9.38 10.42
C HIS A 103 2.17 9.49 11.95
N TRP A 104 1.24 10.12 12.65
CA TRP A 104 1.28 10.18 14.11
C TRP A 104 1.27 8.76 14.73
N HIS A 105 0.38 7.86 14.28
CA HIS A 105 0.35 6.47 14.73
C HIS A 105 1.63 5.73 14.36
N TYR A 106 2.06 5.83 13.11
CA TYR A 106 3.33 5.24 12.67
C TYR A 106 4.52 5.76 13.48
N SER A 107 4.59 7.07 13.73
CA SER A 107 5.68 7.69 14.51
C SER A 107 5.79 7.11 15.93
N ARG A 108 4.67 6.77 16.58
CA ARG A 108 4.66 6.19 17.93
C ARG A 108 5.27 4.78 18.01
N MET A 109 5.32 4.06 16.89
CA MET A 109 5.97 2.75 16.79
C MET A 109 7.48 2.87 16.61
N LEU A 110 7.98 4.05 16.26
CA LEU A 110 9.40 4.26 16.10
C LEU A 110 10.10 4.35 17.47
N PRO A 111 11.37 3.90 17.59
CA PRO A 111 12.21 4.17 18.73
C PRO A 111 12.29 5.68 19.03
N TRP A 112 12.37 6.06 20.32
CA TRP A 112 12.29 7.45 20.76
C TRP A 112 13.25 8.39 20.02
N TRP A 113 14.52 7.96 19.73
CA TRP A 113 15.50 8.77 18.98
C TRP A 113 15.10 9.02 17.52
N LYS A 114 14.36 8.10 16.90
CA LYS A 114 13.82 8.31 15.53
C LYS A 114 12.64 9.26 15.54
N ARG A 115 11.84 9.29 16.63
CA ARG A 115 10.75 10.26 16.78
C ARG A 115 11.25 11.69 16.79
N LEU A 116 12.43 11.94 17.42
CA LEU A 116 13.05 13.26 17.52
C LEU A 116 13.76 13.73 16.25
N ARG A 117 13.92 12.87 15.25
CA ARG A 117 14.57 13.27 13.99
C ARG A 117 13.83 14.42 13.33
N PRO A 118 14.54 15.45 12.81
CA PRO A 118 13.92 16.62 12.20
C PRO A 118 12.95 16.31 11.05
N LYS A 119 13.19 15.24 10.29
CA LYS A 119 12.25 14.80 9.24
C LYS A 119 10.92 14.35 9.84
N ASN A 120 10.96 13.53 10.89
CA ASN A 120 9.74 13.03 11.56
C ASN A 120 8.95 14.17 12.19
N GLN A 121 9.64 15.13 12.84
CA GLN A 121 8.99 16.30 13.44
C GLN A 121 8.33 17.18 12.38
N LEU A 122 8.99 17.39 11.23
CA LEU A 122 8.39 18.12 10.12
C LEU A 122 7.13 17.42 9.58
N GLU A 123 7.19 16.10 9.38
CA GLU A 123 6.04 15.34 8.87
C GLU A 123 4.86 15.40 9.85
N LEU A 124 5.10 15.32 11.16
CA LEU A 124 4.08 15.48 12.19
C LEU A 124 3.48 16.90 12.20
N ALA A 125 4.31 17.93 12.07
CA ALA A 125 3.84 19.31 12.02
C ALA A 125 2.98 19.58 10.78
N LEU A 126 3.39 19.11 9.61
CA LEU A 126 2.63 19.24 8.37
C LEU A 126 1.33 18.44 8.43
N GLU A 127 1.37 17.23 8.98
CA GLU A 127 0.19 16.37 9.14
C GLU A 127 -0.82 17.02 10.11
N ARG A 128 -0.37 17.55 11.25
CA ARG A 128 -1.22 18.29 12.17
C ARG A 128 -1.91 19.46 11.46
N ARG A 129 -1.14 20.29 10.74
CA ARG A 129 -1.70 21.42 9.99
C ARG A 129 -2.72 20.99 8.95
N LEU A 130 -2.47 19.88 8.25
CA LEU A 130 -3.39 19.31 7.28
C LEU A 130 -4.75 18.96 7.91
N TYR A 131 -4.75 18.24 9.03
CA TYR A 131 -5.99 17.72 9.64
C TYR A 131 -6.70 18.71 10.54
N THR A 132 -5.98 19.67 11.14
CA THR A 132 -6.57 20.63 12.12
C THR A 132 -6.63 22.08 11.61
N GLY A 133 -5.97 22.39 10.47
CA GLY A 133 -5.85 23.77 9.98
C GLY A 133 -7.04 24.29 9.18
N GLY A 134 -8.10 23.52 8.98
CA GLY A 134 -9.34 23.96 8.31
C GLY A 134 -9.25 24.18 6.79
N GLY A 135 -8.07 24.01 6.18
CA GLY A 135 -7.86 24.27 4.75
C GLY A 135 -8.18 23.09 3.81
N THR A 136 -8.67 21.97 4.36
CA THR A 136 -9.17 20.80 3.62
C THR A 136 -10.64 20.61 3.97
N ARG A 137 -11.50 20.47 2.97
CA ARG A 137 -12.96 20.32 3.20
C ARG A 137 -13.33 18.91 3.62
N HIS A 138 -12.82 17.91 2.90
CA HIS A 138 -13.15 16.51 3.15
C HIS A 138 -11.92 15.59 3.00
N PHE A 139 -11.89 14.51 3.76
CA PHE A 139 -10.79 13.55 3.76
C PHE A 139 -11.24 12.21 3.18
N VAL A 140 -10.41 11.63 2.34
CA VAL A 140 -10.58 10.29 1.79
C VAL A 140 -9.51 9.39 2.39
N VAL A 141 -9.91 8.29 2.98
CA VAL A 141 -9.02 7.26 3.54
C VAL A 141 -9.22 5.93 2.82
N ASN A 142 -8.21 5.08 2.81
CA ASN A 142 -8.25 3.80 2.11
C ASN A 142 -8.63 2.60 3.00
N SER A 143 -8.95 2.85 4.28
CA SER A 143 -9.44 1.82 5.21
C SER A 143 -10.19 2.44 6.40
N ALA A 144 -11.07 1.67 7.01
CA ALA A 144 -11.75 2.04 8.25
C ALA A 144 -10.74 2.27 9.40
N LYS A 145 -9.64 1.51 9.41
CA LYS A 145 -8.52 1.70 10.35
C LYS A 145 -7.99 3.13 10.30
N VAL A 146 -7.68 3.67 9.11
CA VAL A 146 -7.16 5.04 8.97
C VAL A 146 -8.21 6.07 9.39
N LYS A 147 -9.50 5.85 9.12
CA LYS A 147 -10.58 6.73 9.61
C LYS A 147 -10.55 6.84 11.14
N LEU A 148 -10.46 5.73 11.85
CA LEU A 148 -10.36 5.70 13.32
C LEU A 148 -9.06 6.36 13.82
N GLU A 149 -7.95 6.15 13.13
CA GLU A 149 -6.67 6.78 13.46
C GLU A 149 -6.73 8.31 13.37
N LEU A 150 -7.36 8.87 12.32
CA LEU A 150 -7.52 10.32 12.16
C LEU A 150 -8.45 10.91 13.21
N ALA A 151 -9.54 10.23 13.54
CA ALA A 151 -10.44 10.63 14.63
C ALA A 151 -9.69 10.66 15.98
N GLY A 152 -8.93 9.62 16.29
CA GLY A 152 -8.19 9.52 17.56
C GLY A 152 -7.01 10.49 17.68
N ALA A 153 -6.24 10.69 16.59
CA ALA A 153 -5.02 11.50 16.61
C ALA A 153 -5.28 13.01 16.46
N TYR A 154 -6.25 13.38 15.64
CA TYR A 154 -6.49 14.77 15.22
C TYR A 154 -7.92 15.23 15.43
N GLN A 155 -8.79 14.40 16.01
CA GLN A 155 -10.20 14.69 16.25
C GLN A 155 -10.94 15.13 14.97
N VAL A 156 -10.56 14.53 13.84
CA VAL A 156 -11.26 14.77 12.58
C VAL A 156 -12.67 14.21 12.67
N PRO A 157 -13.71 15.05 12.45
CA PRO A 157 -15.10 14.60 12.54
C PRO A 157 -15.39 13.47 11.54
N PRO A 158 -16.07 12.38 11.96
CA PRO A 158 -16.32 11.21 11.10
C PRO A 158 -17.07 11.52 9.80
N GLU A 159 -17.95 12.53 9.81
CA GLU A 159 -18.71 13.02 8.66
C GLU A 159 -17.83 13.71 7.63
N ARG A 160 -16.64 14.16 8.00
CA ARG A 160 -15.62 14.71 7.07
C ARG A 160 -14.68 13.67 6.52
N VAL A 161 -14.91 12.38 6.77
CA VAL A 161 -14.01 11.30 6.34
C VAL A 161 -14.79 10.20 5.64
N SER A 162 -14.57 10.04 4.34
CA SER A 162 -15.07 8.91 3.54
C SER A 162 -14.01 7.81 3.43
N VAL A 163 -14.45 6.57 3.64
CA VAL A 163 -13.60 5.40 3.35
C VAL A 163 -13.82 5.02 1.89
N ILE A 164 -12.78 5.18 1.07
CA ILE A 164 -12.78 4.80 -0.34
C ILE A 164 -11.57 3.89 -0.56
N HIS A 165 -11.84 2.59 -0.58
CA HIS A 165 -10.81 1.57 -0.76
C HIS A 165 -10.08 1.74 -2.09
N THR A 166 -8.80 1.39 -2.14
CA THR A 166 -8.03 1.41 -3.39
C THR A 166 -8.62 0.41 -4.37
N ALA A 167 -8.81 0.85 -5.61
CA ALA A 167 -9.26 -0.04 -6.68
C ALA A 167 -8.23 -1.12 -7.01
N VAL A 168 -8.71 -2.27 -7.42
CA VAL A 168 -7.90 -3.38 -7.91
C VAL A 168 -8.33 -3.71 -9.35
N ASP A 169 -7.38 -3.66 -10.26
CA ASP A 169 -7.60 -4.14 -11.63
C ASP A 169 -7.64 -5.66 -11.65
N SER A 170 -8.84 -6.23 -11.53
CA SER A 170 -9.05 -7.68 -11.50
C SER A 170 -8.87 -8.38 -12.86
N GLN A 171 -8.70 -7.61 -13.95
CA GLN A 171 -8.31 -8.14 -15.27
C GLN A 171 -6.80 -8.35 -15.34
N LYS A 172 -6.04 -7.45 -14.76
CA LYS A 172 -4.59 -7.57 -14.61
C LYS A 172 -4.23 -8.58 -13.51
N TRP A 173 -4.78 -8.38 -12.31
CA TRP A 173 -4.49 -9.22 -11.15
C TRP A 173 -5.47 -10.38 -11.10
N GLN A 174 -5.10 -11.51 -11.72
CA GLN A 174 -5.93 -12.70 -11.81
C GLN A 174 -5.10 -13.96 -11.53
N PRO A 175 -5.71 -15.03 -11.05
CA PRO A 175 -5.02 -16.29 -10.84
C PRO A 175 -4.51 -16.88 -12.16
N ALA A 176 -3.58 -17.81 -12.07
CA ALA A 176 -3.22 -18.64 -13.23
C ALA A 176 -4.50 -19.34 -13.76
N ALA A 177 -4.68 -19.30 -15.08
CA ALA A 177 -5.91 -19.77 -15.71
C ALA A 177 -6.17 -21.26 -15.47
N THR A 178 -5.12 -22.07 -15.38
CA THR A 178 -5.21 -23.51 -15.10
C THR A 178 -4.09 -23.98 -14.14
N PRO A 179 -4.25 -25.14 -13.50
CA PRO A 179 -3.18 -25.73 -12.68
C PRO A 179 -1.88 -25.97 -13.47
N GLU A 180 -1.98 -26.33 -14.74
CA GLU A 180 -0.84 -26.62 -15.62
C GLU A 180 -0.02 -25.35 -15.89
N ILE A 181 -0.71 -24.20 -16.13
CA ILE A 181 -0.09 -22.88 -16.29
C ILE A 181 0.62 -22.48 -14.99
N ARG A 182 -0.03 -22.69 -13.84
CA ARG A 182 0.60 -22.44 -12.53
C ARG A 182 1.86 -23.30 -12.34
N GLN A 183 1.79 -24.58 -12.69
CA GLN A 183 2.93 -25.48 -12.60
C GLN A 183 4.08 -25.06 -13.55
N ALA A 184 3.75 -24.63 -14.77
CA ALA A 184 4.73 -24.10 -15.71
C ALA A 184 5.41 -22.84 -15.18
N LEU A 185 4.64 -21.90 -14.61
CA LEU A 185 5.18 -20.71 -13.95
C LEU A 185 6.09 -21.08 -12.76
N ARG A 186 5.72 -22.03 -11.92
CA ARG A 186 6.57 -22.48 -10.81
C ARG A 186 7.92 -22.99 -11.31
N ARG A 187 7.94 -23.81 -12.37
CA ARG A 187 9.20 -24.29 -12.98
C ARG A 187 10.03 -23.13 -13.54
N GLN A 188 9.39 -22.19 -14.27
CA GLN A 188 10.05 -21.02 -14.85
C GLN A 188 10.66 -20.12 -13.77
N LEU A 189 9.99 -19.96 -12.63
CA LEU A 189 10.44 -19.12 -11.51
C LEU A 189 11.41 -19.86 -10.57
N GLY A 190 11.78 -21.10 -10.86
CA GLY A 190 12.68 -21.90 -10.04
C GLY A 190 12.08 -22.33 -8.69
N ILE A 191 10.75 -22.43 -8.59
CA ILE A 191 10.07 -22.93 -7.39
C ILE A 191 10.05 -24.46 -7.45
N PRO A 192 10.73 -25.18 -6.54
CA PRO A 192 10.81 -26.63 -6.57
C PRO A 192 9.42 -27.28 -6.45
N GLU A 193 9.25 -28.42 -7.08
CA GLU A 193 8.02 -29.19 -6.98
C GLU A 193 7.79 -29.70 -5.56
N GLY A 194 6.54 -29.67 -5.10
CA GLY A 194 6.16 -30.10 -3.75
C GLY A 194 6.58 -29.15 -2.61
N VAL A 195 7.40 -28.12 -2.88
CA VAL A 195 7.87 -27.18 -1.86
C VAL A 195 6.86 -26.04 -1.70
N PRO A 196 6.34 -25.80 -0.47
CA PRO A 196 5.48 -24.66 -0.20
C PRO A 196 6.22 -23.32 -0.45
N ALA A 197 5.60 -22.47 -1.26
CA ALA A 197 6.16 -21.17 -1.69
C ALA A 197 5.47 -20.02 -0.95
N LEU A 198 6.20 -19.34 -0.08
CA LEU A 198 5.76 -18.12 0.58
C LEU A 198 6.27 -16.91 -0.21
N LEU A 199 5.41 -15.92 -0.41
CA LEU A 199 5.77 -14.65 -1.05
C LEU A 199 5.62 -13.51 -0.05
N PHE A 200 6.66 -12.69 0.05
CA PHE A 200 6.67 -11.41 0.76
C PHE A 200 7.07 -10.30 -0.23
N ALA A 201 6.33 -9.19 -0.26
CA ALA A 201 6.62 -8.09 -1.17
C ALA A 201 6.59 -6.74 -0.45
N SER A 202 7.71 -5.98 -0.51
CA SER A 202 7.82 -4.69 0.16
C SER A 202 9.00 -3.85 -0.31
N LEU A 203 8.83 -2.52 -0.30
CA LEU A 203 9.92 -1.54 -0.41
C LEU A 203 10.44 -1.07 0.97
N ASP A 204 9.89 -1.59 2.08
CA ASP A 204 10.35 -1.32 3.45
C ASP A 204 10.24 -2.60 4.28
N HIS A 205 11.19 -3.49 4.10
CA HIS A 205 11.21 -4.82 4.71
C HIS A 205 11.10 -4.76 6.25
N ARG A 206 11.68 -3.73 6.88
CA ARG A 206 11.66 -3.61 8.35
C ARG A 206 10.25 -3.28 8.85
N ARG A 207 9.60 -2.28 8.29
CA ARG A 207 8.23 -1.90 8.66
C ARG A 207 7.23 -3.00 8.33
N LYS A 208 7.48 -3.73 7.25
CA LYS A 208 6.60 -4.81 6.76
C LYS A 208 6.84 -6.16 7.42
N GLY A 209 7.73 -6.21 8.43
CA GLY A 209 7.83 -7.35 9.33
C GLY A 209 8.71 -8.51 8.86
N LEU A 210 9.63 -8.28 7.89
CA LEU A 210 10.58 -9.32 7.47
C LEU A 210 11.42 -9.82 8.67
N GLY A 211 11.72 -8.94 9.63
CA GLY A 211 12.44 -9.30 10.85
C GLY A 211 11.70 -10.27 11.77
N THR A 212 10.37 -10.31 11.72
CA THR A 212 9.53 -11.29 12.42
C THR A 212 9.34 -12.56 11.56
N LEU A 213 9.23 -12.37 10.23
CA LEU A 213 9.01 -13.49 9.30
C LEU A 213 10.19 -14.46 9.23
N LEU A 214 11.42 -13.95 9.18
CA LEU A 214 12.60 -14.82 9.08
C LEU A 214 12.76 -15.78 10.26
N PRO A 215 12.66 -15.37 11.53
CA PRO A 215 12.68 -16.33 12.66
C PRO A 215 11.51 -17.31 12.67
N ALA A 216 10.31 -16.87 12.25
CA ALA A 216 9.15 -17.77 12.14
C ALA A 216 9.34 -18.80 11.01
N LEU A 217 9.93 -18.39 9.88
CA LEU A 217 10.28 -19.30 8.78
C LEU A 217 11.31 -20.37 9.21
N ALA A 218 12.23 -20.02 10.11
CA ALA A 218 13.19 -21.00 10.64
C ALA A 218 12.52 -22.16 11.37
N GLN A 219 11.32 -21.94 11.91
CA GLN A 219 10.50 -22.96 12.59
C GLN A 219 9.60 -23.76 11.65
N THR A 220 9.62 -23.51 10.34
CA THR A 220 8.82 -24.19 9.30
C THR A 220 9.75 -24.68 8.18
N PRO A 221 10.52 -25.78 8.41
CA PRO A 221 11.63 -26.19 7.54
C PRO A 221 11.22 -26.58 6.12
N GLU A 222 9.98 -26.94 5.89
CA GLU A 222 9.43 -27.36 4.60
C GLU A 222 9.22 -26.19 3.62
N ALA A 223 9.06 -24.95 4.10
CA ALA A 223 8.71 -23.81 3.26
C ALA A 223 9.94 -23.02 2.76
N ARG A 224 9.81 -22.40 1.61
CA ARG A 224 10.74 -21.40 1.08
C ARG A 224 10.08 -20.04 0.92
N LEU A 225 10.87 -18.97 1.02
CA LEU A 225 10.41 -17.58 0.97
C LEU A 225 11.05 -16.84 -0.20
N TRP A 226 10.22 -16.24 -1.02
CA TRP A 226 10.61 -15.27 -2.04
C TRP A 226 10.28 -13.87 -1.56
N VAL A 227 11.28 -12.99 -1.62
CA VAL A 227 11.21 -11.63 -1.09
C VAL A 227 11.38 -10.63 -2.24
N ALA A 228 10.30 -9.97 -2.61
CA ALA A 228 10.33 -8.91 -3.62
C ALA A 228 10.45 -7.51 -3.01
N GLY A 229 11.12 -6.60 -3.73
CA GLY A 229 11.23 -5.18 -3.38
C GLY A 229 12.66 -4.69 -3.20
N GLN A 230 13.09 -4.39 -2.00
CA GLN A 230 14.47 -3.96 -1.72
C GLN A 230 15.44 -5.15 -1.74
N SER A 231 16.75 -4.83 -1.87
CA SER A 231 17.82 -5.81 -1.67
C SER A 231 17.75 -6.44 -0.26
N LEU A 232 18.16 -7.72 -0.19
CA LEU A 232 18.31 -8.45 1.07
C LEU A 232 19.68 -8.28 1.74
N ASP A 233 20.58 -7.45 1.22
CA ASP A 233 21.95 -7.31 1.74
C ASP A 233 21.98 -7.01 3.25
N ALA A 234 21.11 -6.10 3.69
CA ALA A 234 21.00 -5.76 5.12
C ALA A 234 20.43 -6.91 5.99
N TRP A 235 19.88 -7.95 5.37
CA TRP A 235 19.24 -9.09 6.03
C TRP A 235 20.10 -10.36 5.98
N GLN A 236 21.14 -10.40 5.13
CA GLN A 236 22.03 -11.55 4.97
C GLN A 236 22.61 -12.08 6.29
N PRO A 237 23.08 -11.23 7.23
CA PRO A 237 23.60 -11.72 8.51
C PRO A 237 22.54 -12.47 9.34
N LEU A 238 21.28 -12.02 9.31
CA LEU A 238 20.19 -12.69 10.01
C LEU A 238 19.78 -13.98 9.29
N ILE A 239 19.70 -13.97 7.95
CA ILE A 239 19.39 -15.15 7.13
C ILE A 239 20.43 -16.25 7.39
N GLN A 240 21.72 -15.94 7.38
CA GLN A 240 22.79 -16.89 7.67
C GLN A 240 22.73 -17.40 9.10
N LYS A 241 22.56 -16.51 10.09
CA LYS A 241 22.43 -16.88 11.51
C LYS A 241 21.28 -17.87 11.77
N LEU A 242 20.18 -17.74 10.99
CA LEU A 242 19.01 -18.61 11.12
C LEU A 242 19.09 -19.86 10.23
N GLY A 243 20.17 -20.08 9.48
CA GLY A 243 20.30 -21.23 8.56
C GLY A 243 19.33 -21.21 7.38
N LEU A 244 18.96 -20.01 6.91
CA LEU A 244 17.94 -19.83 5.87
C LEU A 244 18.52 -19.51 4.48
N THR A 245 19.82 -19.61 4.26
CA THR A 245 20.53 -19.22 3.03
C THR A 245 19.91 -19.86 1.79
N ASP A 246 19.58 -21.14 1.83
CA ASP A 246 19.01 -21.90 0.72
C ASP A 246 17.48 -21.83 0.64
N ARG A 247 16.83 -21.13 1.58
CA ARG A 247 15.38 -21.06 1.73
C ARG A 247 14.78 -19.67 1.52
N VAL A 248 15.62 -18.63 1.43
CA VAL A 248 15.20 -17.25 1.21
C VAL A 248 15.84 -16.72 -0.06
N THR A 249 15.02 -16.35 -1.03
CA THR A 249 15.46 -15.81 -2.32
C THR A 249 14.99 -14.37 -2.47
N GLY A 250 15.95 -13.45 -2.66
CA GLY A 250 15.66 -12.05 -2.99
C GLY A 250 15.39 -11.86 -4.47
N LEU A 251 14.26 -11.27 -4.81
CA LEU A 251 13.85 -11.01 -6.19
C LEU A 251 14.21 -9.59 -6.66
N GLY A 252 14.62 -8.71 -5.74
CA GLY A 252 14.70 -7.29 -6.07
C GLY A 252 13.35 -6.72 -6.50
N ARG A 253 13.37 -5.68 -7.34
CA ARG A 253 12.13 -5.15 -7.96
C ARG A 253 11.70 -6.09 -9.08
N ALA A 254 10.60 -6.80 -8.86
CA ALA A 254 10.04 -7.78 -9.78
C ALA A 254 8.60 -7.43 -10.16
N ASP A 255 8.16 -7.87 -11.32
CA ASP A 255 6.74 -7.96 -11.61
C ASP A 255 6.13 -9.02 -10.68
N LEU A 256 5.13 -8.63 -9.91
CA LEU A 256 4.55 -9.48 -8.88
C LEU A 256 3.51 -10.46 -9.42
N LEU A 257 2.93 -10.22 -10.59
CA LEU A 257 1.84 -11.05 -11.11
C LEU A 257 2.24 -12.53 -11.25
N PRO A 258 3.36 -12.89 -11.91
CA PRO A 258 3.77 -14.30 -11.99
C PRO A 258 4.02 -14.94 -10.61
N TRP A 259 4.53 -14.16 -9.67
CA TRP A 259 4.80 -14.63 -8.29
C TRP A 259 3.52 -14.86 -7.50
N TYR A 260 2.51 -13.96 -7.61
CA TYR A 260 1.19 -14.18 -7.01
C TYR A 260 0.50 -15.43 -7.57
N GLN A 261 0.65 -15.69 -8.88
CA GLN A 261 0.09 -16.86 -9.54
C GLN A 261 0.78 -18.17 -9.15
N ALA A 262 2.07 -18.13 -8.82
CA ALA A 262 2.89 -19.30 -8.53
C ALA A 262 2.98 -19.66 -7.05
N ALA A 263 2.94 -18.66 -6.15
CA ALA A 263 3.05 -18.84 -4.71
C ALA A 263 1.88 -19.63 -4.10
N ASP A 264 2.08 -20.08 -2.87
CA ASP A 264 1.07 -20.79 -2.08
C ASP A 264 0.42 -19.87 -1.04
N TRP A 265 1.18 -18.91 -0.48
CA TRP A 265 0.71 -17.93 0.49
C TRP A 265 1.41 -16.59 0.29
N PHE A 266 0.64 -15.51 0.43
CA PHE A 266 1.18 -14.17 0.60
C PHE A 266 1.31 -13.87 2.10
N VAL A 267 2.52 -13.54 2.56
CA VAL A 267 2.79 -13.29 3.99
C VAL A 267 3.14 -11.83 4.20
N HIS A 268 2.31 -11.12 4.98
CA HIS A 268 2.47 -9.68 5.19
C HIS A 268 2.33 -9.29 6.66
N PRO A 269 3.33 -9.64 7.51
CA PRO A 269 3.30 -9.42 8.95
C PRO A 269 3.71 -7.98 9.30
N THR A 270 3.10 -7.00 8.61
CA THR A 270 3.47 -5.59 8.75
C THR A 270 3.20 -5.06 10.15
N HIS A 271 4.10 -4.22 10.66
CA HIS A 271 3.86 -3.48 11.90
C HIS A 271 2.90 -2.29 11.71
N TYR A 272 2.82 -1.77 10.48
CA TYR A 272 1.87 -0.70 10.12
C TYR A 272 1.69 -0.62 8.61
N ASP A 273 0.45 -0.63 8.16
CA ASP A 273 0.04 -0.16 6.84
C ASP A 273 -1.35 0.47 6.88
N ALA A 274 -1.59 1.43 6.00
CA ALA A 274 -2.91 2.05 5.83
C ALA A 274 -3.92 1.08 5.18
N CYS A 275 -3.51 0.44 4.11
CA CYS A 275 -4.14 -0.64 3.37
C CYS A 275 -3.18 -1.03 2.25
N ALA A 276 -2.51 -2.16 2.39
CA ALA A 276 -1.45 -2.55 1.46
C ALA A 276 -2.03 -3.00 0.11
N ASN A 277 -1.69 -2.29 -0.98
CA ASN A 277 -2.10 -2.69 -2.33
C ASN A 277 -1.62 -4.11 -2.68
N THR A 278 -0.44 -4.52 -2.19
CA THR A 278 0.09 -5.87 -2.41
C THR A 278 -0.78 -6.97 -1.81
N VAL A 279 -1.48 -6.69 -0.70
CA VAL A 279 -2.47 -7.60 -0.12
C VAL A 279 -3.69 -7.71 -1.04
N LEU A 280 -4.27 -6.59 -1.45
CA LEU A 280 -5.43 -6.59 -2.34
C LEU A 280 -5.12 -7.26 -3.69
N GLN A 281 -3.94 -7.02 -4.24
CA GLN A 281 -3.46 -7.65 -5.48
C GLN A 281 -3.27 -9.17 -5.31
N SER A 282 -2.70 -9.63 -4.20
CA SER A 282 -2.56 -11.07 -3.92
C SER A 282 -3.92 -11.76 -3.79
N MET A 283 -4.87 -11.12 -3.09
CA MET A 283 -6.25 -11.61 -2.98
C MET A 283 -6.94 -11.69 -4.36
N ALA A 284 -6.76 -10.68 -5.21
CA ALA A 284 -7.29 -10.67 -6.57
C ALA A 284 -6.71 -11.81 -7.44
N CYS A 285 -5.46 -12.23 -7.18
CA CYS A 285 -4.84 -13.39 -7.80
C CYS A 285 -5.24 -14.73 -7.16
N ALA A 286 -6.27 -14.75 -6.30
CA ALA A 286 -6.70 -15.93 -5.54
C ALA A 286 -5.55 -16.55 -4.71
N LEU A 287 -4.61 -15.74 -4.23
CA LEU A 287 -3.54 -16.15 -3.34
C LEU A 287 -3.96 -15.84 -1.89
N PRO A 288 -4.17 -16.84 -1.03
CA PRO A 288 -4.58 -16.59 0.35
C PRO A 288 -3.47 -15.87 1.12
N GLY A 289 -3.87 -14.96 2.03
CA GLY A 289 -2.96 -14.14 2.80
C GLY A 289 -2.83 -14.55 4.27
N LEU A 290 -1.60 -14.46 4.80
CA LEU A 290 -1.33 -14.36 6.22
C LEU A 290 -0.97 -12.90 6.49
N ILE A 291 -1.94 -12.14 7.01
CA ILE A 291 -1.89 -10.67 7.04
C ILE A 291 -1.98 -10.18 8.48
N SER A 292 -1.19 -9.16 8.82
CA SER A 292 -1.21 -8.54 10.14
C SER A 292 -2.49 -7.73 10.39
N ALA A 293 -3.03 -7.80 11.60
CA ALA A 293 -4.08 -6.91 12.10
C ALA A 293 -3.67 -5.42 12.10
N ALA A 294 -2.37 -5.13 11.99
CA ALA A 294 -1.86 -3.76 11.84
C ALA A 294 -1.94 -3.20 10.42
N ASP A 295 -2.39 -3.99 9.44
CA ASP A 295 -2.69 -3.54 8.07
C ASP A 295 -4.18 -3.19 7.93
N GLY A 296 -4.51 -2.04 7.34
CA GLY A 296 -5.91 -1.71 7.04
C GLY A 296 -6.57 -2.69 6.06
N ALA A 297 -5.81 -3.42 5.25
CA ALA A 297 -6.35 -4.45 4.37
C ALA A 297 -6.92 -5.65 5.14
N VAL A 298 -6.67 -5.78 6.44
CA VAL A 298 -7.25 -6.85 7.29
C VAL A 298 -8.78 -6.81 7.29
N GLU A 299 -9.41 -5.66 7.01
CA GLU A 299 -10.88 -5.56 6.94
C GLU A 299 -11.51 -6.40 5.82
N PHE A 300 -10.71 -6.84 4.86
CA PHE A 300 -11.12 -7.77 3.80
C PHE A 300 -10.88 -9.25 4.15
N LEU A 301 -10.22 -9.53 5.27
CA LEU A 301 -9.93 -10.90 5.70
C LEU A 301 -10.97 -11.43 6.70
N ARG A 302 -11.24 -12.73 6.58
CA ARG A 302 -11.98 -13.54 7.55
C ARG A 302 -11.08 -14.68 7.98
N GLU A 303 -10.78 -14.77 9.28
CA GLU A 303 -9.93 -15.82 9.86
C GLU A 303 -10.43 -17.20 9.45
N GLY A 304 -9.58 -18.00 8.81
CA GLY A 304 -9.92 -19.34 8.31
C GLY A 304 -10.93 -19.37 7.15
N GLY A 305 -11.49 -18.24 6.72
CA GLY A 305 -12.47 -18.14 5.63
C GLY A 305 -11.88 -17.75 4.29
N ASN A 306 -10.90 -16.84 4.28
CA ASN A 306 -10.22 -16.39 3.07
C ASN A 306 -8.72 -16.05 3.29
N GLY A 307 -8.20 -16.41 4.46
CA GLY A 307 -6.83 -16.18 4.87
C GLY A 307 -6.69 -16.38 6.38
N THR A 308 -5.60 -15.91 6.96
CA THR A 308 -5.39 -15.91 8.42
C THR A 308 -4.79 -14.58 8.88
N ILE A 309 -5.11 -14.17 10.11
CA ILE A 309 -4.78 -12.86 10.67
C ILE A 309 -3.74 -13.02 11.79
N LEU A 310 -2.61 -12.33 11.64
CA LEU A 310 -1.59 -12.20 12.69
C LEU A 310 -1.99 -11.05 13.60
N GLN A 311 -2.34 -11.32 14.85
CA GLN A 311 -2.80 -10.28 15.79
C GLN A 311 -1.65 -9.41 16.29
N HIS A 312 -0.48 -10.01 16.54
CA HIS A 312 0.69 -9.32 17.08
C HIS A 312 1.87 -9.40 16.11
N PRO A 313 2.07 -8.38 15.24
CA PRO A 313 3.03 -8.45 14.12
C PRO A 313 4.50 -8.59 14.53
N GLY A 314 4.83 -8.38 15.82
CA GLY A 314 6.15 -8.65 16.39
C GLY A 314 6.31 -10.04 17.01
N ASP A 315 5.24 -10.82 17.12
CA ASP A 315 5.24 -12.12 17.76
C ASP A 315 5.65 -13.22 16.75
N VAL A 316 6.86 -13.74 16.95
CA VAL A 316 7.45 -14.81 16.12
C VAL A 316 6.71 -16.12 16.29
N GLU A 317 6.28 -16.46 17.51
CA GLU A 317 5.64 -17.74 17.82
C GLU A 317 4.20 -17.78 17.28
N GLU A 318 3.46 -16.66 17.39
CA GLU A 318 2.15 -16.55 16.74
C GLU A 318 2.31 -16.72 15.22
N LEU A 319 3.27 -16.02 14.61
CA LEU A 319 3.50 -16.11 13.16
C LEU A 319 3.91 -17.52 12.74
N ALA A 320 4.79 -18.18 13.48
CA ALA A 320 5.19 -19.58 13.21
C ALA A 320 4.00 -20.55 13.33
N THR A 321 3.14 -20.33 14.32
CA THR A 321 1.92 -21.13 14.50
C THR A 321 0.95 -20.96 13.33
N LYS A 322 0.75 -19.71 12.88
CA LYS A 322 -0.07 -19.40 11.70
C LYS A 322 0.53 -19.97 10.41
N LEU A 323 1.85 -19.96 10.27
CA LEU A 323 2.54 -20.59 9.14
C LEU A 323 2.34 -22.11 9.15
N ARG A 324 2.52 -22.79 10.30
CA ARG A 324 2.27 -24.24 10.41
C ARG A 324 0.84 -24.62 10.05
N TRP A 325 -0.15 -23.86 10.54
CA TRP A 325 -1.53 -24.02 10.13
C TRP A 325 -1.71 -23.89 8.61
N ALA A 326 -1.18 -22.80 8.02
CA ALA A 326 -1.29 -22.52 6.61
C ALA A 326 -0.64 -23.59 5.72
N LEU A 327 0.51 -24.11 6.14
CA LEU A 327 1.25 -25.15 5.44
C LEU A 327 0.63 -26.56 5.60
N GLY A 328 -0.12 -26.79 6.68
CA GLY A 328 -0.86 -28.03 6.91
C GLY A 328 -2.11 -28.20 6.06
N LEU A 329 -2.59 -27.14 5.42
CA LEU A 329 -3.77 -27.21 4.56
C LEU A 329 -3.47 -27.93 3.24
N SER A 330 -4.43 -28.76 2.81
CA SER A 330 -4.41 -29.40 1.49
C SER A 330 -4.43 -28.36 0.37
N GLY A 331 -3.98 -28.75 -0.83
CA GLY A 331 -4.07 -27.90 -2.00
C GLY A 331 -5.51 -27.47 -2.35
N ALA A 332 -6.52 -28.27 -2.02
CA ALA A 332 -7.93 -27.96 -2.23
C ALA A 332 -8.43 -26.86 -1.25
N GLU A 333 -8.14 -27.03 0.04
CA GLU A 333 -8.48 -26.04 1.07
C GLU A 333 -7.81 -24.68 0.79
N ARG A 334 -6.52 -24.68 0.46
CA ARG A 334 -5.79 -23.47 0.10
C ARG A 334 -6.41 -22.77 -1.11
N ARG A 335 -6.80 -23.52 -2.15
CA ARG A 335 -7.49 -22.94 -3.32
C ARG A 335 -8.84 -22.35 -2.95
N SER A 336 -9.61 -23.02 -2.08
CA SER A 336 -10.88 -22.52 -1.60
C SER A 336 -10.72 -21.17 -0.88
N LEU A 337 -9.75 -21.07 0.03
CA LEU A 337 -9.42 -19.81 0.71
C LEU A 337 -9.02 -18.71 -0.28
N GLY A 338 -8.19 -19.04 -1.27
CA GLY A 338 -7.75 -18.10 -2.28
C GLY A 338 -8.90 -17.58 -3.13
N LEU A 339 -9.82 -18.44 -3.58
CA LEU A 339 -11.01 -18.03 -4.33
C LEU A 339 -11.93 -17.14 -3.48
N ALA A 340 -12.16 -17.49 -2.23
CA ALA A 340 -12.93 -16.66 -1.31
C ALA A 340 -12.25 -15.29 -1.06
N ALA A 341 -10.90 -15.25 -1.01
CA ALA A 341 -10.16 -13.99 -0.93
C ALA A 341 -10.38 -13.12 -2.18
N ARG A 342 -10.32 -13.71 -3.37
CA ARG A 342 -10.59 -13.02 -4.63
C ARG A 342 -12.00 -12.43 -4.65
N GLU A 343 -13.02 -13.18 -4.33
CA GLU A 343 -14.42 -12.71 -4.30
C GLU A 343 -14.59 -11.48 -3.42
N THR A 344 -13.86 -11.39 -2.32
CA THR A 344 -13.94 -10.25 -1.40
C THR A 344 -13.44 -8.94 -2.03
N VAL A 345 -12.47 -9.00 -2.94
CA VAL A 345 -11.86 -7.80 -3.54
C VAL A 345 -12.35 -7.49 -4.96
N LEU A 346 -13.10 -8.38 -5.60
CA LEU A 346 -13.68 -8.14 -6.92
C LEU A 346 -14.56 -6.86 -7.01
N PRO A 347 -15.31 -6.46 -5.96
CA PRO A 347 -16.08 -5.22 -5.98
C PRO A 347 -15.21 -3.94 -5.98
N LEU A 348 -13.93 -4.03 -5.66
CA LEU A 348 -13.01 -2.88 -5.59
C LEU A 348 -12.56 -2.43 -6.99
N THR A 349 -13.50 -2.08 -7.84
CA THR A 349 -13.25 -1.69 -9.24
C THR A 349 -12.92 -0.21 -9.37
N TRP A 350 -12.26 0.19 -10.47
CA TRP A 350 -12.01 1.59 -10.77
C TRP A 350 -13.30 2.42 -10.92
N PRO A 351 -14.36 1.94 -11.61
CA PRO A 351 -15.63 2.66 -11.64
C PRO A 351 -16.22 2.91 -10.25
N ALA A 352 -16.22 1.90 -9.37
CA ALA A 352 -16.71 2.06 -7.99
C ALA A 352 -15.84 3.03 -7.18
N HIS A 353 -14.52 2.99 -7.40
CA HIS A 353 -13.57 3.91 -6.77
C HIS A 353 -13.82 5.37 -7.19
N LEU A 354 -13.98 5.64 -8.49
CA LEU A 354 -14.28 6.98 -9.00
C LEU A 354 -15.63 7.49 -8.50
N ALA A 355 -16.68 6.66 -8.52
CA ALA A 355 -17.99 7.01 -7.96
C ALA A 355 -17.90 7.39 -6.47
N GLY A 356 -17.04 6.70 -5.70
CA GLY A 356 -16.75 7.07 -4.31
C GLY A 356 -16.12 8.47 -4.18
N TRP A 357 -15.20 8.84 -5.08
CA TRP A 357 -14.60 10.17 -5.12
C TRP A 357 -15.62 11.25 -5.50
N GLU A 358 -16.48 10.99 -6.47
CA GLU A 358 -17.56 11.90 -6.87
C GLU A 358 -18.55 12.13 -5.72
N ALA A 359 -18.94 11.06 -5.00
CA ALA A 359 -19.79 11.16 -3.83
C ALA A 359 -19.14 11.99 -2.71
N ALA A 360 -17.83 11.77 -2.43
CA ALA A 360 -17.09 12.55 -1.46
C ALA A 360 -16.94 14.03 -1.87
N TRP A 361 -16.84 14.29 -3.18
CA TRP A 361 -16.86 15.64 -3.74
C TRP A 361 -18.20 16.33 -3.49
N GLY A 362 -19.32 15.65 -3.77
CA GLY A 362 -20.66 16.16 -3.49
C GLY A 362 -20.87 16.52 -2.01
N GLN A 363 -20.30 15.75 -1.08
CA GLN A 363 -20.36 16.03 0.35
C GLN A 363 -19.48 17.23 0.77
N SER A 364 -18.51 17.60 -0.05
CA SER A 364 -17.57 18.71 0.24
C SER A 364 -18.06 20.08 -0.22
N GLN A 365 -19.15 20.13 -1.00
CA GLN A 365 -19.79 21.37 -1.47
C GLN A 365 -20.63 22.01 -0.38
#